data_d11dacb8229ea0f7bf8049438516d43e
#
_entry.id   d11dacb8229ea0f7bf8049438516d43e
#
_cell.length_a   1.000
_cell.length_b   1.000
_cell.length_c   1.000
_cell.angle_alpha   90.00
_cell.angle_beta   90.00
_cell.angle_gamma   90.00
#
_symmetry.space_group_name_H-M   'P 1'
#
loop_
_entity.id
_entity.type
_entity.pdbx_description
1 polymer ?
#
loop_
_entity_poly.entity_id
_entity_poly.type
_entity_poly.pdbx_seq_one_letter_code
_entity_poly.pdbx_strand_id
1 'polypeptide(L)'
;MNGLIAQIEKGKPFFEKMSRNIYLRAIRDGFIAGMPVILFSSIFILIAYVPNAWGFHWSKDIESLLMTPYNYSMGILGLFVAGTTAKALTDSMNRSLPSTNQINFMSTMLAAIVGFLLMAANPAKEGGFLTGFMGTKGLLTAFIAAFITVNVYKTCVKNNVTIRMPEEVPPNISQVFKDLIPFTLSVVLLYVIELIVHTTLGVNVAESIGKLLAPLFQAADGYVGITIIFGAFAFFWFVGIHGPSIVEPAIAAITYANAETNLQLLQAGEHADKILTSGTQMFIVTMGGTGATLVVPFMFIWLTKSKRNKAIGRASVVPTFFGVNEPILFGAPLVLNPIFFIPFILAPIVNVWIFKFFIDTLGMNSFTANLPWTTPAPLGLILGTNFQVLAFILAALLVVVDVITYYPFLKIYDEQILAEEAAGTNSSDALKEKVAANFDTKKADAILEKSAAKETKEITDQTNVLVLCAGGGTSGLLANALNKAAKEYGAPVTAAAGSYGAHREILPQYQLVILAPQVASNYEDMKVETDKLDIKLAKTEGAQYIKLTRDGQGALDFVKAQFEN
;
A
#
# COMPACT_ATOMS: atom_id res chain seq x y z
N MET A 1 1.35 -29.68 -7.41
CA MET A 1 1.66 -28.24 -7.51
C MET A 1 0.95 -27.56 -8.67
N ASN A 2 0.95 -28.09 -9.88
CA ASN A 2 0.23 -27.49 -11.03
C ASN A 2 -1.28 -27.32 -10.80
N GLY A 3 -1.94 -28.21 -10.05
CA GLY A 3 -3.35 -28.06 -9.68
C GLY A 3 -3.66 -26.91 -8.72
N LEU A 4 -2.73 -26.59 -7.79
CA LEU A 4 -2.87 -25.49 -6.87
C LEU A 4 -2.72 -24.14 -7.59
N ILE A 5 -1.72 -24.03 -8.47
CA ILE A 5 -1.50 -22.85 -9.31
C ILE A 5 -2.72 -22.60 -10.21
N ALA A 6 -3.26 -23.64 -10.85
CA ALA A 6 -4.46 -23.52 -11.68
C ALA A 6 -5.71 -23.10 -10.88
N GLN A 7 -5.84 -23.51 -9.61
CA GLN A 7 -6.92 -23.03 -8.73
C GLN A 7 -6.73 -21.59 -8.31
N ILE A 8 -5.49 -21.17 -8.04
CA ILE A 8 -5.13 -19.79 -7.71
C ILE A 8 -5.42 -18.87 -8.91
N GLU A 9 -5.05 -19.28 -10.12
CA GLU A 9 -5.34 -18.52 -11.35
C GLU A 9 -6.85 -18.35 -11.59
N LYS A 10 -7.65 -19.36 -11.26
CA LYS A 10 -9.12 -19.22 -11.31
C LYS A 10 -9.67 -18.19 -10.30
N GLY A 11 -9.03 -18.02 -9.15
CA GLY A 11 -9.41 -17.01 -8.14
C GLY A 11 -8.93 -15.60 -8.47
N LYS A 12 -7.90 -15.45 -9.30
CA LYS A 12 -7.28 -14.16 -9.63
C LYS A 12 -8.27 -13.07 -10.08
N PRO A 13 -9.25 -13.33 -10.97
CA PRO A 13 -10.23 -12.32 -11.39
C PRO A 13 -11.10 -11.78 -10.23
N PHE A 14 -11.42 -12.62 -9.25
CA PHE A 14 -12.16 -12.20 -8.06
C PHE A 14 -11.34 -11.23 -7.20
N PHE A 15 -10.08 -11.55 -6.94
CA PHE A 15 -9.18 -10.72 -6.14
C PHE A 15 -8.83 -9.41 -6.86
N GLU A 16 -8.66 -9.43 -8.17
CA GLU A 16 -8.49 -8.22 -8.98
C GLU A 16 -9.72 -7.32 -8.91
N LYS A 17 -10.93 -7.88 -8.97
CA LYS A 17 -12.18 -7.12 -8.80
C LYS A 17 -12.27 -6.49 -7.41
N MET A 18 -11.81 -7.19 -6.36
CA MET A 18 -11.76 -6.67 -5.00
C MET A 18 -10.77 -5.53 -4.86
N SER A 19 -9.56 -5.64 -5.44
CA SER A 19 -8.55 -4.57 -5.43
C SER A 19 -8.97 -3.32 -6.20
N ARG A 20 -9.89 -3.45 -7.17
CA ARG A 20 -10.49 -2.33 -7.93
C ARG A 20 -11.69 -1.68 -7.24
N ASN A 21 -12.11 -2.18 -6.07
CA ASN A 21 -13.24 -1.60 -5.36
C ASN A 21 -12.92 -0.16 -4.95
N ILE A 22 -13.76 0.79 -5.38
CA ILE A 22 -13.54 2.23 -5.17
C ILE A 22 -13.55 2.63 -3.70
N TYR A 23 -14.32 1.93 -2.85
CA TYR A 23 -14.38 2.21 -1.41
C TYR A 23 -13.13 1.72 -0.69
N LEU A 24 -12.64 0.51 -0.97
CA LEU A 24 -11.39 0.00 -0.42
C LEU A 24 -10.19 0.85 -0.86
N ARG A 25 -10.21 1.27 -2.13
CA ARG A 25 -9.19 2.20 -2.66
C ARG A 25 -9.25 3.55 -1.93
N ALA A 26 -10.44 4.08 -1.69
CA ALA A 26 -10.59 5.35 -0.99
C ALA A 26 -10.10 5.29 0.47
N ILE A 27 -10.29 4.17 1.18
CA ILE A 27 -9.70 3.94 2.50
C ILE A 27 -8.18 4.00 2.41
N ARG A 28 -7.58 3.20 1.53
CA ARG A 28 -6.13 3.14 1.33
C ARG A 28 -5.54 4.53 0.99
N ASP A 29 -6.10 5.17 -0.02
CA ASP A 29 -5.60 6.47 -0.52
C ASP A 29 -5.82 7.59 0.51
N GLY A 30 -6.90 7.51 1.29
CA GLY A 30 -7.17 8.39 2.42
C GLY A 30 -6.14 8.26 3.54
N PHE A 31 -5.72 7.04 3.88
CA PHE A 31 -4.63 6.80 4.83
C PHE A 31 -3.28 7.27 4.31
N ILE A 32 -2.96 6.98 3.05
CA ILE A 32 -1.71 7.45 2.43
C ILE A 32 -1.62 8.98 2.50
N ALA A 33 -2.71 9.69 2.23
CA ALA A 33 -2.75 11.14 2.38
C ALA A 33 -2.58 11.61 3.84
N GLY A 34 -2.98 10.79 4.83
CA GLY A 34 -2.79 11.03 6.27
C GLY A 34 -1.40 10.65 6.80
N MET A 35 -0.57 9.91 6.04
CA MET A 35 0.74 9.43 6.51
C MET A 35 1.65 10.51 7.09
N PRO A 36 1.77 11.73 6.52
CA PRO A 36 2.59 12.78 7.12
C PRO A 36 2.20 13.13 8.56
N VAL A 37 0.89 13.12 8.87
CA VAL A 37 0.37 13.37 10.23
C VAL A 37 0.79 12.26 11.19
N ILE A 38 0.68 11.00 10.75
CA ILE A 38 1.03 9.82 11.53
C ILE A 38 2.53 9.80 11.82
N LEU A 39 3.37 10.03 10.81
CA LEU A 39 4.83 10.02 10.96
C LEU A 39 5.32 11.18 11.83
N PHE A 40 4.76 12.39 11.63
CA PHE A 40 5.06 13.55 12.47
C PHE A 40 4.77 13.26 13.95
N SER A 41 3.61 12.70 14.26
CA SER A 41 3.22 12.38 15.64
C SER A 41 4.16 11.37 16.30
N SER A 42 4.66 10.40 15.53
CA SER A 42 5.54 9.34 16.04
C SER A 42 6.91 9.85 16.48
N ILE A 43 7.40 10.95 15.90
CA ILE A 43 8.65 11.59 16.35
C ILE A 43 8.57 11.97 17.83
N PHE A 44 7.45 12.51 18.27
CA PHE A 44 7.25 12.95 19.65
C PHE A 44 7.13 11.78 20.62
N ILE A 45 6.53 10.66 20.19
CA ILE A 45 6.54 9.42 20.98
C ILE A 45 7.98 8.94 21.22
N LEU A 46 8.81 8.93 20.17
CA LEU A 46 10.20 8.49 20.29
C LEU A 46 10.99 9.39 21.24
N ILE A 47 10.83 10.72 21.13
CA ILE A 47 11.50 11.67 22.02
C ILE A 47 11.03 11.49 23.47
N ALA A 48 9.74 11.23 23.69
CA ALA A 48 9.17 11.09 25.02
C ALA A 48 9.59 9.76 25.70
N TYR A 49 9.61 8.64 24.98
CA TYR A 49 9.68 7.32 25.61
C TYR A 49 10.97 6.52 25.35
N VAL A 50 11.70 6.77 24.25
CA VAL A 50 12.96 6.05 23.98
C VAL A 50 14.04 6.31 25.06
N PRO A 51 14.20 7.52 25.63
CA PRO A 51 15.16 7.76 26.70
C PRO A 51 14.94 6.88 27.95
N ASN A 52 13.71 6.41 28.19
CA ASN A 52 13.39 5.54 29.32
C ASN A 52 14.22 4.23 29.30
N ALA A 53 14.62 3.76 28.10
CA ALA A 53 15.49 2.58 27.95
C ALA A 53 16.85 2.71 28.64
N TRP A 54 17.32 3.93 28.82
CA TRP A 54 18.59 4.24 29.52
C TRP A 54 18.37 4.79 30.93
N GLY A 55 17.14 4.63 31.47
CA GLY A 55 16.80 5.07 32.82
C GLY A 55 16.56 6.58 32.95
N PHE A 56 16.50 7.32 31.83
CA PHE A 56 16.15 8.73 31.83
C PHE A 56 14.65 8.91 31.62
N HIS A 57 13.98 9.51 32.61
CA HIS A 57 12.55 9.81 32.55
C HIS A 57 12.33 11.30 32.59
N TRP A 58 11.54 11.81 31.63
CA TRP A 58 11.08 13.20 31.65
C TRP A 58 10.20 13.46 32.88
N SER A 59 10.20 14.69 33.38
CA SER A 59 9.16 15.11 34.33
C SER A 59 7.78 15.04 33.66
N LYS A 60 6.72 14.82 34.44
CA LYS A 60 5.34 14.74 33.92
C LYS A 60 4.94 15.98 33.10
N ASP A 61 5.40 17.17 33.51
CA ASP A 61 5.11 18.42 32.79
C ASP A 61 5.78 18.44 31.41
N ILE A 62 7.05 18.02 31.33
CA ILE A 62 7.79 17.94 30.07
C ILE A 62 7.21 16.82 29.19
N GLU A 63 6.88 15.66 29.75
CA GLU A 63 6.23 14.58 29.00
C GLU A 63 4.91 15.03 28.40
N SER A 64 4.05 15.73 29.17
CA SER A 64 2.79 16.30 28.70
C SER A 64 3.02 17.32 27.56
N LEU A 65 4.06 18.16 27.70
CA LEU A 65 4.43 19.12 26.65
C LEU A 65 4.89 18.42 25.37
N LEU A 66 5.73 17.39 25.48
CA LEU A 66 6.18 16.57 24.36
C LEU A 66 5.03 15.84 23.67
N MET A 67 4.01 15.39 24.44
CA MET A 67 2.85 14.70 23.87
C MET A 67 1.79 15.65 23.30
N THR A 68 1.90 16.95 23.50
CA THR A 68 0.95 17.93 22.93
C THR A 68 0.87 17.83 21.38
N PRO A 69 1.96 17.86 20.61
CA PRO A 69 1.86 17.71 19.15
C PRO A 69 1.26 16.37 18.71
N TYR A 70 1.51 15.27 19.45
CA TYR A 70 0.86 13.98 19.23
C TYR A 70 -0.66 14.07 19.38
N ASN A 71 -1.14 14.68 20.47
CA ASN A 71 -2.56 14.82 20.76
C ASN A 71 -3.28 15.68 19.72
N TYR A 72 -2.62 16.72 19.20
CA TYR A 72 -3.16 17.62 18.16
C TYR A 72 -2.98 17.10 16.73
N SER A 73 -2.36 15.95 16.54
CA SER A 73 -2.19 15.27 15.25
C SER A 73 -2.83 13.89 15.24
N MET A 74 -2.21 12.90 15.88
CA MET A 74 -2.72 11.53 15.96
C MET A 74 -4.02 11.44 16.78
N GLY A 75 -4.15 12.24 17.85
CA GLY A 75 -5.35 12.29 18.69
C GLY A 75 -6.63 12.73 17.96
N ILE A 76 -6.49 13.35 16.78
CA ILE A 76 -7.62 13.73 15.90
C ILE A 76 -7.49 13.14 14.49
N LEU A 77 -6.77 12.06 14.34
CA LEU A 77 -6.50 11.41 13.03
C LEU A 77 -7.78 11.07 12.28
N GLY A 78 -8.84 10.62 12.98
CA GLY A 78 -10.12 10.30 12.37
C GLY A 78 -10.74 11.47 11.62
N LEU A 79 -10.55 12.71 12.14
CA LEU A 79 -11.01 13.93 11.48
C LEU A 79 -10.33 14.12 10.11
N PHE A 80 -9.00 13.97 10.07
CA PHE A 80 -8.23 14.09 8.83
C PHE A 80 -8.59 12.99 7.85
N VAL A 81 -8.71 11.74 8.34
CA VAL A 81 -9.04 10.58 7.52
C VAL A 81 -10.47 10.66 6.96
N ALA A 82 -11.44 11.23 7.67
CA ALA A 82 -12.77 11.49 7.12
C ALA A 82 -12.70 12.39 5.87
N GLY A 83 -11.93 13.48 5.96
CA GLY A 83 -11.73 14.39 4.84
C GLY A 83 -10.96 13.78 3.68
N THR A 84 -9.82 13.14 3.96
CA THR A 84 -8.95 12.57 2.91
C THR A 84 -9.60 11.37 2.20
N THR A 85 -10.35 10.53 2.94
CA THR A 85 -11.12 9.43 2.36
C THR A 85 -12.26 9.95 1.48
N ALA A 86 -12.97 11.00 1.92
CA ALA A 86 -14.00 11.64 1.11
C ALA A 86 -13.43 12.22 -0.20
N LYS A 87 -12.27 12.87 -0.13
CA LYS A 87 -11.55 13.36 -1.32
C LYS A 87 -11.19 12.22 -2.25
N ALA A 88 -10.56 11.15 -1.77
CA ALA A 88 -10.15 10.01 -2.57
C ALA A 88 -11.34 9.28 -3.24
N LEU A 89 -12.46 9.14 -2.51
CA LEU A 89 -13.68 8.56 -3.07
C LEU A 89 -14.31 9.47 -4.11
N THR A 90 -14.34 10.79 -3.87
CA THR A 90 -14.83 11.79 -4.83
C THR A 90 -14.07 11.71 -6.15
N ASP A 91 -12.74 11.65 -6.09
CA ASP A 91 -11.90 11.50 -7.29
C ASP A 91 -12.24 10.22 -8.06
N SER A 92 -12.47 9.13 -7.35
CA SER A 92 -12.85 7.85 -7.96
C SER A 92 -14.25 7.91 -8.60
N MET A 93 -15.21 8.59 -7.98
CA MET A 93 -16.57 8.73 -8.50
C MET A 93 -16.65 9.71 -9.67
N ASN A 94 -15.86 10.77 -9.65
CA ASN A 94 -15.80 11.76 -10.73
C ASN A 94 -15.34 11.16 -12.08
N ARG A 95 -14.61 10.03 -12.06
CA ARG A 95 -14.25 9.30 -13.30
C ARG A 95 -15.48 8.82 -14.07
N SER A 96 -16.57 8.53 -13.37
CA SER A 96 -17.83 8.06 -13.97
C SER A 96 -18.82 9.18 -14.28
N LEU A 97 -18.51 10.43 -13.93
CA LEU A 97 -19.35 11.60 -14.16
C LEU A 97 -18.81 12.42 -15.35
N PRO A 98 -19.69 13.15 -16.08
CA PRO A 98 -19.27 14.07 -17.12
C PRO A 98 -18.33 15.14 -16.58
N SER A 99 -17.32 15.53 -17.36
CA SER A 99 -16.34 16.57 -16.97
C SER A 99 -16.98 17.92 -16.61
N THR A 100 -18.14 18.21 -17.22
CA THR A 100 -18.91 19.44 -16.97
C THR A 100 -19.80 19.37 -15.74
N ASN A 101 -19.99 18.20 -15.11
CA ASN A 101 -20.85 18.02 -13.96
C ASN A 101 -20.23 17.07 -12.92
N GLN A 102 -19.12 17.50 -12.36
CA GLN A 102 -18.39 16.74 -11.35
C GLN A 102 -18.73 17.18 -9.92
N ILE A 103 -18.42 16.32 -8.97
CA ILE A 103 -18.53 16.60 -7.53
C ILE A 103 -17.32 17.43 -7.12
N ASN A 104 -17.56 18.49 -6.34
CA ASN A 104 -16.51 19.30 -5.75
C ASN A 104 -15.88 18.57 -4.56
N PHE A 105 -14.61 18.18 -4.68
CA PHE A 105 -13.90 17.44 -3.63
C PHE A 105 -13.73 18.26 -2.33
N MET A 106 -13.53 19.57 -2.42
CA MET A 106 -13.37 20.42 -1.24
C MET A 106 -14.66 20.45 -0.41
N SER A 107 -15.80 20.57 -1.08
CA SER A 107 -17.10 20.57 -0.43
C SER A 107 -17.42 19.21 0.22
N THR A 108 -17.14 18.09 -0.46
CA THR A 108 -17.32 16.75 0.13
C THR A 108 -16.39 16.49 1.30
N MET A 109 -15.14 16.96 1.22
CA MET A 109 -14.19 16.86 2.32
C MET A 109 -14.70 17.59 3.57
N LEU A 110 -15.13 18.83 3.43
CA LEU A 110 -15.69 19.62 4.53
C LEU A 110 -16.97 19.01 5.11
N ALA A 111 -17.88 18.52 4.25
CA ALA A 111 -19.11 17.88 4.68
C ALA A 111 -18.84 16.58 5.46
N ALA A 112 -17.88 15.76 5.00
CA ALA A 112 -17.48 14.53 5.70
C ALA A 112 -16.83 14.84 7.06
N ILE A 113 -16.02 15.88 7.16
CA ILE A 113 -15.44 16.35 8.43
C ILE A 113 -16.54 16.78 9.40
N VAL A 114 -17.49 17.61 8.97
CA VAL A 114 -18.62 18.03 9.81
C VAL A 114 -19.48 16.84 10.23
N GLY A 115 -19.80 15.95 9.30
CA GLY A 115 -20.56 14.74 9.60
C GLY A 115 -19.83 13.80 10.58
N PHE A 116 -18.52 13.64 10.44
CA PHE A 116 -17.71 12.87 11.37
C PHE A 116 -17.72 13.48 12.78
N LEU A 117 -17.56 14.81 12.90
CA LEU A 117 -17.63 15.51 14.18
C LEU A 117 -18.97 15.26 14.88
N LEU A 118 -20.08 15.35 14.14
CA LEU A 118 -21.41 15.06 14.69
C LEU A 118 -21.55 13.64 15.24
N MET A 119 -20.88 12.65 14.62
CA MET A 119 -20.98 11.22 14.95
C MET A 119 -19.94 10.76 15.98
N ALA A 120 -18.86 11.50 16.20
CA ALA A 120 -17.70 11.05 17.00
C ALA A 120 -17.34 11.97 18.15
N ALA A 121 -17.66 13.27 18.06
CA ALA A 121 -17.29 14.24 19.07
C ALA A 121 -18.41 14.43 20.11
N ASN A 122 -18.09 14.21 21.38
CA ASN A 122 -18.99 14.54 22.47
C ASN A 122 -18.76 15.99 22.91
N PRO A 123 -19.81 16.75 23.26
CA PRO A 123 -19.65 18.10 23.77
C PRO A 123 -18.96 18.10 25.13
N ALA A 124 -18.02 19.02 25.32
CA ALA A 124 -17.41 19.26 26.63
C ALA A 124 -18.26 20.25 27.47
N LYS A 125 -18.26 20.08 28.81
CA LYS A 125 -19.10 20.89 29.71
C LYS A 125 -18.76 22.38 29.66
N GLU A 126 -17.51 22.72 29.38
CA GLU A 126 -17.01 24.11 29.35
C GLU A 126 -16.97 24.69 27.91
N GLY A 127 -17.58 24.00 26.95
CA GLY A 127 -17.52 24.31 25.53
C GLY A 127 -16.41 23.54 24.80
N GLY A 128 -16.55 23.39 23.47
CA GLY A 128 -15.66 22.58 22.64
C GLY A 128 -16.06 21.11 22.58
N PHE A 129 -15.11 20.25 22.21
CA PHE A 129 -15.35 18.85 21.95
C PHE A 129 -14.38 17.95 22.73
N LEU A 130 -14.89 16.83 23.24
CA LEU A 130 -14.04 15.76 23.75
C LEU A 130 -13.45 14.98 22.58
N THR A 131 -12.14 14.77 22.58
CA THR A 131 -11.39 14.15 21.47
C THR A 131 -11.35 12.63 21.52
N GLY A 132 -11.97 11.97 22.52
CA GLY A 132 -11.85 10.55 22.79
C GLY A 132 -12.13 9.58 21.63
N PHE A 133 -12.98 9.98 20.68
CA PHE A 133 -13.29 9.25 19.46
C PHE A 133 -12.92 10.02 18.17
N MET A 134 -12.14 11.08 18.27
CA MET A 134 -11.71 11.85 17.10
C MET A 134 -10.41 11.29 16.47
N GLY A 135 -9.67 10.50 17.21
CA GLY A 135 -8.45 9.80 16.76
C GLY A 135 -8.73 8.46 16.09
N THR A 136 -7.87 7.49 16.36
CA THR A 136 -7.92 6.14 15.73
C THR A 136 -9.17 5.36 16.08
N LYS A 137 -9.74 5.55 17.27
CA LYS A 137 -10.99 4.91 17.71
C LYS A 137 -12.20 5.31 16.86
N GLY A 138 -12.14 6.47 16.20
CA GLY A 138 -13.18 6.97 15.29
C GLY A 138 -12.98 6.63 13.81
N LEU A 139 -11.92 5.92 13.42
CA LEU A 139 -11.56 5.70 12.01
C LEU A 139 -12.67 5.02 11.19
N LEU A 140 -13.34 4.02 11.74
CA LEU A 140 -14.47 3.36 11.05
C LEU A 140 -15.63 4.33 10.82
N THR A 141 -15.93 5.17 11.79
CA THR A 141 -16.92 6.24 11.68
C THR A 141 -16.50 7.27 10.63
N ALA A 142 -15.21 7.59 10.54
CA ALA A 142 -14.65 8.47 9.52
C ALA A 142 -14.91 7.93 8.10
N PHE A 143 -14.70 6.62 7.87
CA PHE A 143 -15.03 5.99 6.60
C PHE A 143 -16.52 6.03 6.28
N ILE A 144 -17.38 5.74 7.26
CA ILE A 144 -18.84 5.78 7.10
C ILE A 144 -19.27 7.21 6.74
N ALA A 145 -18.78 8.22 7.46
CA ALA A 145 -19.07 9.61 7.18
C ALA A 145 -18.65 10.00 5.75
N ALA A 146 -17.43 9.64 5.35
CA ALA A 146 -16.93 9.88 4.00
C ALA A 146 -17.78 9.19 2.92
N PHE A 147 -18.11 7.90 3.12
CA PHE A 147 -18.88 7.12 2.13
C PHE A 147 -20.29 7.65 1.97
N ILE A 148 -21.00 7.92 3.05
CA ILE A 148 -22.34 8.47 3.00
C ILE A 148 -22.32 9.84 2.32
N THR A 149 -21.44 10.73 2.74
CA THR A 149 -21.32 12.08 2.18
C THR A 149 -21.11 12.03 0.66
N VAL A 150 -20.10 11.30 0.18
CA VAL A 150 -19.77 11.29 -1.25
C VAL A 150 -20.87 10.63 -2.09
N ASN A 151 -21.56 9.60 -1.57
CA ASN A 151 -22.69 8.99 -2.25
C ASN A 151 -23.90 9.95 -2.34
N VAL A 152 -24.18 10.73 -1.30
CA VAL A 152 -25.22 11.78 -1.34
C VAL A 152 -24.87 12.82 -2.40
N TYR A 153 -23.64 13.34 -2.40
CA TYR A 153 -23.18 14.26 -3.44
C TYR A 153 -23.29 13.70 -4.84
N LYS A 154 -22.85 12.45 -5.05
CA LYS A 154 -22.98 11.77 -6.35
C LYS A 154 -24.43 11.71 -6.80
N THR A 155 -25.33 11.35 -5.90
CA THR A 155 -26.77 11.25 -6.20
C THR A 155 -27.36 12.62 -6.55
N CYS A 156 -27.01 13.66 -5.80
CA CYS A 156 -27.47 15.02 -6.06
C CYS A 156 -26.95 15.54 -7.42
N VAL A 157 -25.65 15.41 -7.67
CA VAL A 157 -25.02 15.88 -8.92
C VAL A 157 -25.56 15.13 -10.12
N LYS A 158 -25.65 13.78 -10.04
CA LYS A 158 -26.18 12.94 -11.13
C LYS A 158 -27.63 13.29 -11.49
N ASN A 159 -28.45 13.62 -10.49
CA ASN A 159 -29.87 13.92 -10.69
C ASN A 159 -30.17 15.43 -10.77
N ASN A 160 -29.12 16.27 -10.81
CA ASN A 160 -29.25 17.73 -10.85
C ASN A 160 -30.04 18.32 -9.66
N VAL A 161 -29.97 17.69 -8.49
CA VAL A 161 -30.58 18.17 -7.23
C VAL A 161 -29.60 19.18 -6.61
N THR A 162 -29.54 20.36 -7.22
CA THR A 162 -28.61 21.45 -6.87
C THR A 162 -29.25 22.80 -7.18
N ILE A 163 -28.80 23.86 -6.51
CA ILE A 163 -29.23 25.22 -6.85
C ILE A 163 -28.50 25.65 -8.11
N ARG A 164 -29.25 26.00 -9.15
CA ARG A 164 -28.70 26.52 -10.39
C ARG A 164 -28.69 28.03 -10.34
N MET A 165 -27.56 28.62 -10.65
CA MET A 165 -27.42 30.07 -10.76
C MET A 165 -27.44 30.47 -12.25
N PRO A 166 -27.87 31.71 -12.56
CA PRO A 166 -27.77 32.27 -13.92
C PRO A 166 -26.32 32.29 -14.44
N GLU A 167 -26.17 32.28 -15.76
CA GLU A 167 -24.84 32.22 -16.42
C GLU A 167 -23.95 33.45 -16.14
N GLU A 168 -24.55 34.58 -15.76
CA GLU A 168 -23.87 35.82 -15.41
C GLU A 168 -23.14 35.74 -14.06
N VAL A 169 -23.46 34.72 -13.22
CA VAL A 169 -22.84 34.54 -11.92
C VAL A 169 -21.46 33.88 -12.09
N PRO A 170 -20.40 34.44 -11.49
CA PRO A 170 -19.06 33.84 -11.58
C PRO A 170 -19.04 32.36 -11.15
N PRO A 171 -18.28 31.49 -11.87
CA PRO A 171 -18.31 30.02 -11.67
C PRO A 171 -18.01 29.57 -10.23
N ASN A 172 -17.11 30.27 -9.51
CA ASN A 172 -16.78 29.99 -8.12
C ASN A 172 -17.97 30.22 -7.17
N ILE A 173 -18.75 31.26 -7.40
CA ILE A 173 -19.96 31.55 -6.60
C ILE A 173 -21.07 30.54 -6.97
N SER A 174 -21.27 30.29 -8.26
CA SER A 174 -22.23 29.29 -8.73
C SER A 174 -21.95 27.90 -8.15
N GLN A 175 -20.67 27.51 -8.01
CA GLN A 175 -20.30 26.23 -7.40
C GLN A 175 -20.67 26.14 -5.91
N VAL A 176 -20.53 27.22 -5.14
CA VAL A 176 -20.94 27.24 -3.71
C VAL A 176 -22.43 26.95 -3.56
N PHE A 177 -23.28 27.59 -4.41
CA PHE A 177 -24.73 27.31 -4.38
C PHE A 177 -25.08 25.91 -4.88
N LYS A 178 -24.36 25.40 -5.87
CA LYS A 178 -24.51 24.02 -6.35
C LYS A 178 -24.22 23.02 -5.24
N ASP A 179 -23.25 23.27 -4.38
CA ASP A 179 -22.82 22.38 -3.32
C ASP A 179 -23.72 22.45 -2.06
N LEU A 180 -24.50 23.52 -1.88
CA LEU A 180 -25.27 23.76 -0.66
C LEU A 180 -26.28 22.66 -0.34
N ILE A 181 -27.05 22.19 -1.33
CA ILE A 181 -28.04 21.13 -1.13
C ILE A 181 -27.35 19.81 -0.78
N PRO A 182 -26.38 19.28 -1.57
CA PRO A 182 -25.72 18.03 -1.23
C PRO A 182 -24.97 18.10 0.10
N PHE A 183 -24.36 19.24 0.45
CA PHE A 183 -23.73 19.46 1.75
C PHE A 183 -24.76 19.28 2.88
N THR A 184 -25.85 20.07 2.82
CA THR A 184 -26.91 20.04 3.86
C THR A 184 -27.52 18.65 4.00
N LEU A 185 -27.86 18.00 2.89
CA LEU A 185 -28.47 16.67 2.92
C LEU A 185 -27.53 15.60 3.52
N SER A 186 -26.24 15.64 3.18
CA SER A 186 -25.29 14.67 3.72
C SER A 186 -25.07 14.87 5.22
N VAL A 187 -24.88 16.11 5.66
CA VAL A 187 -24.65 16.43 7.08
C VAL A 187 -25.88 16.15 7.93
N VAL A 188 -27.09 16.53 7.43
CA VAL A 188 -28.34 16.24 8.13
C VAL A 188 -28.58 14.73 8.22
N LEU A 189 -28.31 13.97 7.16
CA LEU A 189 -28.44 12.51 7.18
C LEU A 189 -27.54 11.88 8.24
N LEU A 190 -26.27 12.30 8.32
CA LEU A 190 -25.31 11.81 9.32
C LEU A 190 -25.74 12.20 10.73
N TYR A 191 -26.27 13.41 10.90
CA TYR A 191 -26.78 13.85 12.20
C TYR A 191 -28.04 13.07 12.63
N VAL A 192 -28.95 12.74 11.71
CA VAL A 192 -30.11 11.89 11.99
C VAL A 192 -29.65 10.48 12.42
N ILE A 193 -28.63 9.93 11.77
CA ILE A 193 -28.04 8.63 12.19
C ILE A 193 -27.50 8.73 13.63
N GLU A 194 -26.76 9.80 13.95
CA GLU A 194 -26.26 10.04 15.33
C GLU A 194 -27.42 10.12 16.32
N LEU A 195 -28.46 10.92 16.03
CA LEU A 195 -29.61 11.05 16.93
C LEU A 195 -30.30 9.71 17.19
N ILE A 196 -30.48 8.88 16.15
CA ILE A 196 -31.10 7.54 16.29
C ILE A 196 -30.22 6.66 17.18
N VAL A 197 -28.91 6.60 16.93
CA VAL A 197 -27.99 5.77 17.71
C VAL A 197 -27.91 6.28 19.15
N HIS A 198 -27.78 7.59 19.35
CA HIS A 198 -27.69 8.18 20.68
C HIS A 198 -28.96 7.95 21.51
N THR A 199 -30.15 8.10 20.91
CA THR A 199 -31.42 7.89 21.61
C THR A 199 -31.70 6.42 21.91
N THR A 200 -31.18 5.49 21.09
CA THR A 200 -31.42 4.05 21.28
C THR A 200 -30.35 3.36 22.15
N LEU A 201 -29.09 3.77 22.04
CA LEU A 201 -27.95 3.12 22.70
C LEU A 201 -27.33 3.96 23.81
N GLY A 202 -27.67 5.26 23.94
CA GLY A 202 -27.13 6.16 24.96
C GLY A 202 -25.66 6.56 24.73
N VAL A 203 -25.09 6.27 23.56
CA VAL A 203 -23.71 6.56 23.18
C VAL A 203 -23.66 7.06 21.75
N ASN A 204 -22.57 7.77 21.36
CA ASN A 204 -22.41 8.22 19.99
C ASN A 204 -22.12 7.07 19.01
N VAL A 205 -22.23 7.33 17.70
CA VAL A 205 -22.00 6.32 16.65
C VAL A 205 -20.60 5.73 16.74
N ALA A 206 -19.55 6.54 16.98
CA ALA A 206 -18.17 6.03 17.04
C ALA A 206 -17.96 5.04 18.19
N GLU A 207 -18.51 5.33 19.36
CA GLU A 207 -18.46 4.44 20.50
C GLU A 207 -19.27 3.16 20.26
N SER A 208 -20.45 3.28 19.64
CA SER A 208 -21.31 2.12 19.34
C SER A 208 -20.65 1.15 18.36
N ILE A 209 -20.00 1.67 17.31
CA ILE A 209 -19.23 0.88 16.34
C ILE A 209 -18.05 0.19 17.04
N GLY A 210 -17.32 0.90 17.89
CA GLY A 210 -16.21 0.34 18.68
C GLY A 210 -16.65 -0.83 19.55
N LYS A 211 -17.77 -0.68 20.29
CA LYS A 211 -18.33 -1.74 21.13
C LYS A 211 -18.82 -2.95 20.30
N LEU A 212 -19.48 -2.70 19.18
CA LEU A 212 -19.98 -3.77 18.30
C LEU A 212 -18.85 -4.61 17.71
N LEU A 213 -17.73 -3.98 17.35
CA LEU A 213 -16.61 -4.64 16.67
C LEU A 213 -15.50 -5.11 17.62
N ALA A 214 -15.57 -4.79 18.92
CA ALA A 214 -14.57 -5.21 19.90
C ALA A 214 -14.28 -6.72 19.89
N PRO A 215 -15.28 -7.64 19.81
CA PRO A 215 -15.01 -9.08 19.73
C PRO A 215 -14.25 -9.47 18.46
N LEU A 216 -14.55 -8.82 17.32
CA LEU A 216 -13.85 -9.05 16.06
C LEU A 216 -12.39 -8.57 16.14
N PHE A 217 -12.14 -7.44 16.78
CA PHE A 217 -10.80 -6.88 16.99
C PHE A 217 -9.97 -7.80 17.88
N GLN A 218 -10.55 -8.33 18.96
CA GLN A 218 -9.88 -9.31 19.81
C GLN A 218 -9.57 -10.60 19.05
N ALA A 219 -10.51 -11.10 18.25
CA ALA A 219 -10.29 -12.29 17.43
C ALA A 219 -9.20 -12.08 16.37
N ALA A 220 -9.15 -10.88 15.77
CA ALA A 220 -8.14 -10.52 14.78
C ALA A 220 -6.72 -10.45 15.38
N ASP A 221 -6.59 -10.08 16.65
CA ASP A 221 -5.32 -10.00 17.40
C ASP A 221 -4.86 -11.37 17.96
N GLY A 222 -5.71 -12.40 17.91
CA GLY A 222 -5.39 -13.76 18.30
C GLY A 222 -4.53 -14.50 17.28
N TYR A 223 -3.91 -15.64 17.68
CA TYR A 223 -3.05 -16.44 16.79
C TYR A 223 -3.70 -16.79 15.44
N VAL A 224 -4.97 -17.16 15.44
CA VAL A 224 -5.70 -17.49 14.19
C VAL A 224 -5.91 -16.25 13.35
N GLY A 225 -6.35 -15.14 13.96
CA GLY A 225 -6.59 -13.88 13.25
C GLY A 225 -5.34 -13.34 12.57
N ILE A 226 -4.23 -13.21 13.31
CA ILE A 226 -2.95 -12.74 12.76
C ILE A 226 -2.42 -13.68 11.67
N THR A 227 -2.63 -15.00 11.80
CA THR A 227 -2.23 -15.98 10.78
C THR A 227 -2.98 -15.76 9.47
N ILE A 228 -4.30 -15.59 9.54
CA ILE A 228 -5.14 -15.36 8.36
C ILE A 228 -4.79 -14.02 7.71
N ILE A 229 -4.69 -12.95 8.50
CA ILE A 229 -4.43 -11.60 8.00
C ILE A 229 -3.06 -11.54 7.33
N PHE A 230 -2.00 -11.92 8.04
CA PHE A 230 -0.64 -11.79 7.53
C PHE A 230 -0.27 -12.88 6.51
N GLY A 231 -0.88 -14.08 6.63
CA GLY A 231 -0.83 -15.08 5.58
C GLY A 231 -1.45 -14.60 4.27
N ALA A 232 -2.56 -13.85 4.34
CA ALA A 232 -3.17 -13.25 3.17
C ALA A 232 -2.27 -12.18 2.50
N PHE A 233 -1.55 -11.35 3.27
CA PHE A 233 -0.56 -10.42 2.73
C PHE A 233 0.48 -11.14 1.85
N ALA A 234 1.10 -12.18 2.41
CA ALA A 234 2.13 -12.95 1.71
C ALA A 234 1.53 -13.72 0.52
N PHE A 235 0.35 -14.32 0.68
CA PHE A 235 -0.32 -15.07 -0.37
C PHE A 235 -0.65 -14.21 -1.59
N PHE A 236 -1.26 -13.03 -1.40
CA PHE A 236 -1.58 -12.15 -2.53
C PHE A 236 -0.33 -11.71 -3.28
N TRP A 237 0.73 -11.35 -2.59
CA TRP A 237 2.00 -11.04 -3.23
C TRP A 237 2.58 -12.23 -3.99
N PHE A 238 2.51 -13.42 -3.40
CA PHE A 238 3.01 -14.63 -4.06
C PHE A 238 2.31 -14.90 -5.39
N VAL A 239 1.02 -14.64 -5.48
CA VAL A 239 0.24 -14.79 -6.72
C VAL A 239 0.31 -13.57 -7.66
N GLY A 240 1.21 -12.64 -7.39
CA GLY A 240 1.44 -11.45 -8.22
C GLY A 240 0.41 -10.33 -8.05
N ILE A 241 -0.34 -10.34 -6.95
CA ILE A 241 -1.28 -9.28 -6.59
C ILE A 241 -0.69 -8.48 -5.44
N HIS A 242 -0.78 -7.15 -5.48
CA HIS A 242 -0.27 -6.30 -4.41
C HIS A 242 -1.10 -6.48 -3.13
N GLY A 243 -0.60 -7.29 -2.18
CA GLY A 243 -1.29 -7.69 -0.94
C GLY A 243 -1.80 -6.51 -0.10
N PRO A 244 -0.99 -5.47 0.15
CA PRO A 244 -1.43 -4.27 0.88
C PRO A 244 -2.68 -3.62 0.28
N SER A 245 -2.81 -3.56 -1.03
CA SER A 245 -3.99 -2.95 -1.67
C SER A 245 -5.31 -3.65 -1.37
N ILE A 246 -5.26 -4.90 -0.92
CA ILE A 246 -6.45 -5.70 -0.58
C ILE A 246 -6.65 -5.78 0.93
N VAL A 247 -5.59 -6.07 1.67
CA VAL A 247 -5.69 -6.41 3.11
C VAL A 247 -5.65 -5.17 3.98
N GLU A 248 -4.77 -4.20 3.71
CA GLU A 248 -4.64 -2.97 4.53
C GLU A 248 -5.96 -2.22 4.70
N PRO A 249 -6.77 -1.96 3.66
CA PRO A 249 -8.03 -1.23 3.84
C PRO A 249 -8.99 -1.91 4.83
N ALA A 250 -8.92 -3.24 4.93
CA ALA A 250 -9.78 -4.01 5.83
C ALA A 250 -9.34 -3.95 7.29
N ILE A 251 -8.03 -3.80 7.54
CA ILE A 251 -7.46 -3.87 8.90
C ILE A 251 -6.93 -2.52 9.42
N ALA A 252 -6.84 -1.50 8.58
CA ALA A 252 -6.20 -0.23 8.93
C ALA A 252 -6.75 0.39 10.22
N ALA A 253 -8.07 0.41 10.41
CA ALA A 253 -8.68 0.95 11.62
C ALA A 253 -8.22 0.20 12.89
N ILE A 254 -8.09 -1.13 12.81
CA ILE A 254 -7.66 -1.97 13.93
C ILE A 254 -6.18 -1.74 14.23
N THR A 255 -5.34 -1.73 13.20
CA THR A 255 -3.88 -1.61 13.36
C THR A 255 -3.48 -0.30 14.03
N TYR A 256 -4.13 0.82 13.65
CA TYR A 256 -3.87 2.11 14.26
C TYR A 256 -4.50 2.24 15.65
N ALA A 257 -5.71 1.71 15.87
CA ALA A 257 -6.34 1.69 17.19
C ALA A 257 -5.56 0.85 18.20
N ASN A 258 -4.99 -0.29 17.78
CA ASN A 258 -4.14 -1.12 18.62
C ASN A 258 -2.82 -0.42 18.99
N ALA A 259 -2.17 0.27 18.03
CA ALA A 259 -0.96 1.03 18.32
C ALA A 259 -1.22 2.16 19.33
N GLU A 260 -2.35 2.87 19.22
CA GLU A 260 -2.76 3.88 20.20
C GLU A 260 -3.09 3.25 21.55
N THR A 261 -3.77 2.10 21.58
CA THR A 261 -4.05 1.38 22.82
C THR A 261 -2.77 0.96 23.51
N ASN A 262 -1.78 0.42 22.76
CA ASN A 262 -0.47 0.08 23.29
C ASN A 262 0.24 1.30 23.90
N LEU A 263 0.16 2.46 23.25
CA LEU A 263 0.73 3.68 23.80
C LEU A 263 0.03 4.10 25.09
N GLN A 264 -1.32 4.01 25.17
CA GLN A 264 -2.08 4.34 26.37
C GLN A 264 -1.74 3.38 27.53
N LEU A 265 -1.59 2.07 27.26
CA LEU A 265 -1.14 1.09 28.24
C LEU A 265 0.26 1.41 28.75
N LEU A 266 1.19 1.71 27.85
CA LEU A 266 2.55 2.11 28.23
C LEU A 266 2.56 3.36 29.12
N GLN A 267 1.76 4.39 28.78
CA GLN A 267 1.61 5.63 29.56
C GLN A 267 1.04 5.36 30.96
N ALA A 268 0.14 4.38 31.08
CA ALA A 268 -0.40 3.92 32.36
C ALA A 268 0.57 3.05 33.17
N GLY A 269 1.74 2.69 32.60
CA GLY A 269 2.67 1.74 33.21
C GLY A 269 2.21 0.28 33.10
N GLU A 270 1.28 0.01 32.18
CA GLU A 270 0.72 -1.30 31.92
C GLU A 270 1.40 -1.95 30.70
N HIS A 271 1.19 -3.27 30.54
CA HIS A 271 1.77 -4.03 29.44
C HIS A 271 1.06 -3.74 28.11
N ALA A 272 1.81 -3.28 27.11
CA ALA A 272 1.32 -3.03 25.76
C ALA A 272 1.22 -4.36 24.99
N ASP A 273 0.04 -4.96 24.93
CA ASP A 273 -0.21 -6.35 24.51
C ASP A 273 -0.83 -6.52 23.11
N LYS A 274 -1.22 -5.45 22.41
CA LYS A 274 -1.87 -5.54 21.10
C LYS A 274 -0.87 -5.86 20.00
N ILE A 275 -1.11 -6.96 19.29
CA ILE A 275 -0.17 -7.50 18.27
C ILE A 275 -0.42 -6.91 16.89
N LEU A 276 -1.68 -6.82 16.46
CA LEU A 276 -2.06 -6.38 15.12
C LEU A 276 -1.88 -4.86 14.99
N THR A 277 -0.65 -4.42 14.71
CA THR A 277 -0.26 -3.03 14.51
C THR A 277 0.42 -2.84 13.15
N SER A 278 0.53 -1.60 12.69
CA SER A 278 1.32 -1.28 11.48
C SER A 278 2.80 -1.63 11.66
N GLY A 279 3.36 -1.46 12.86
CA GLY A 279 4.74 -1.87 13.18
C GLY A 279 4.95 -3.37 13.04
N THR A 280 4.00 -4.19 13.51
CA THR A 280 4.04 -5.65 13.34
C THR A 280 4.04 -6.03 11.86
N GLN A 281 3.18 -5.39 11.06
CA GLN A 281 3.17 -5.62 9.62
C GLN A 281 4.50 -5.27 8.98
N MET A 282 5.05 -4.09 9.25
CA MET A 282 6.21 -3.55 8.55
C MET A 282 7.54 -4.16 8.99
N PHE A 283 7.70 -4.47 10.29
CA PHE A 283 9.00 -4.82 10.85
C PHE A 283 9.11 -6.28 11.31
N ILE A 284 8.00 -7.00 11.40
CA ILE A 284 7.96 -8.43 11.74
C ILE A 284 7.57 -9.26 10.51
N VAL A 285 6.39 -8.99 9.96
CA VAL A 285 5.78 -9.77 8.87
C VAL A 285 6.45 -9.50 7.53
N THR A 286 6.70 -8.23 7.22
CA THR A 286 7.37 -7.83 5.98
C THR A 286 8.82 -7.39 6.24
N MET A 287 9.53 -8.14 7.09
CA MET A 287 10.96 -7.90 7.38
C MET A 287 11.79 -7.92 6.09
N GLY A 288 12.27 -6.74 5.66
CA GLY A 288 12.98 -6.57 4.39
C GLY A 288 12.09 -6.70 3.15
N GLY A 289 10.77 -6.53 3.30
CA GLY A 289 9.74 -6.64 2.27
C GLY A 289 8.88 -7.90 2.40
N THR A 290 7.88 -8.02 1.56
CA THR A 290 6.90 -9.11 1.64
C THR A 290 7.55 -10.50 1.57
N GLY A 291 7.07 -11.43 2.39
CA GLY A 291 7.66 -12.77 2.52
C GLY A 291 8.79 -12.83 3.55
N ALA A 292 9.04 -11.77 4.33
CA ALA A 292 10.14 -11.68 5.30
C ALA A 292 11.51 -11.95 4.65
N THR A 293 11.80 -11.25 3.56
CA THR A 293 12.91 -11.56 2.65
C THR A 293 14.22 -10.84 2.98
N LEU A 294 14.34 -10.21 4.15
CA LEU A 294 15.56 -9.47 4.55
C LEU A 294 16.83 -10.29 4.36
N VAL A 295 16.80 -11.55 4.76
CA VAL A 295 17.96 -12.45 4.72
C VAL A 295 18.28 -12.99 3.31
N VAL A 296 17.29 -13.03 2.42
CA VAL A 296 17.40 -13.73 1.13
C VAL A 296 18.50 -13.18 0.22
N PRO A 297 18.69 -11.84 0.03
CA PRO A 297 19.80 -11.31 -0.75
C PRO A 297 21.17 -11.70 -0.18
N PHE A 298 21.32 -11.70 1.15
CA PHE A 298 22.56 -12.11 1.80
C PHE A 298 22.84 -13.60 1.61
N MET A 299 21.79 -14.43 1.74
CA MET A 299 21.88 -15.87 1.47
C MET A 299 22.27 -16.13 0.01
N PHE A 300 21.75 -15.36 -0.94
CA PHE A 300 22.13 -15.45 -2.35
C PHE A 300 23.60 -15.13 -2.56
N ILE A 301 24.18 -14.14 -1.86
CA ILE A 301 25.59 -13.80 -1.97
C ILE A 301 26.48 -14.89 -1.37
N TRP A 302 26.14 -15.38 -0.18
CA TRP A 302 27.07 -16.19 0.63
C TRP A 302 26.80 -17.70 0.54
N LEU A 303 25.54 -18.12 0.35
CA LEU A 303 25.14 -19.52 0.43
C LEU A 303 24.85 -20.16 -0.92
N THR A 304 24.78 -19.40 -2.03
CA THR A 304 24.61 -19.97 -3.38
C THR A 304 25.94 -20.11 -4.11
N LYS A 305 25.98 -21.02 -5.11
CA LYS A 305 27.13 -21.23 -6.00
C LYS A 305 26.96 -20.53 -7.33
N SER A 306 25.71 -20.37 -7.82
CA SER A 306 25.40 -19.71 -9.09
C SER A 306 25.91 -18.26 -9.14
N LYS A 307 26.56 -17.91 -10.25
CA LYS A 307 27.02 -16.53 -10.50
C LYS A 307 25.84 -15.58 -10.67
N ARG A 308 24.78 -16.05 -11.31
CA ARG A 308 23.53 -15.33 -11.52
C ARG A 308 22.87 -14.98 -10.18
N ASN A 309 22.71 -15.97 -9.29
CA ASN A 309 22.11 -15.77 -7.98
C ASN A 309 22.92 -14.77 -7.13
N LYS A 310 24.25 -14.87 -7.14
CA LYS A 310 25.13 -13.91 -6.46
C LYS A 310 24.99 -12.49 -6.99
N ALA A 311 24.86 -12.31 -8.30
CA ALA A 311 24.68 -10.99 -8.91
C ALA A 311 23.34 -10.37 -8.50
N ILE A 312 22.25 -11.16 -8.52
CA ILE A 312 20.92 -10.74 -8.07
C ILE A 312 20.95 -10.36 -6.59
N GLY A 313 21.56 -11.19 -5.74
CA GLY A 313 21.72 -10.91 -4.33
C GLY A 313 22.40 -9.56 -4.08
N ARG A 314 23.54 -9.29 -4.73
CA ARG A 314 24.27 -8.01 -4.60
C ARG A 314 23.43 -6.80 -5.02
N ALA A 315 22.65 -6.92 -6.10
CA ALA A 315 21.78 -5.85 -6.58
C ALA A 315 20.59 -5.59 -5.64
N SER A 316 20.20 -6.60 -4.84
CA SER A 316 18.99 -6.54 -4.01
C SER A 316 19.25 -6.20 -2.54
N VAL A 317 20.50 -6.29 -2.02
CA VAL A 317 20.82 -6.08 -0.60
C VAL A 317 20.33 -4.73 -0.10
N VAL A 318 20.73 -3.65 -0.76
CA VAL A 318 20.43 -2.31 -0.29
C VAL A 318 18.92 -2.02 -0.34
N PRO A 319 18.21 -2.24 -1.47
CA PRO A 319 16.76 -2.04 -1.48
C PRO A 319 16.03 -2.87 -0.43
N THR A 320 16.35 -4.16 -0.33
CA THR A 320 15.69 -5.09 0.62
C THR A 320 15.94 -4.69 2.08
N PHE A 321 17.13 -4.17 2.40
CA PHE A 321 17.43 -3.67 3.74
C PHE A 321 16.49 -2.53 4.16
N PHE A 322 16.03 -1.72 3.20
CA PHE A 322 15.06 -0.64 3.39
C PHE A 322 13.60 -1.04 3.04
N GLY A 323 13.29 -2.33 3.02
CA GLY A 323 11.93 -2.84 2.81
C GLY A 323 11.48 -2.91 1.34
N VAL A 324 12.35 -2.61 0.37
CA VAL A 324 12.05 -2.66 -1.07
C VAL A 324 12.63 -3.94 -1.67
N ASN A 325 11.83 -5.00 -1.71
CA ASN A 325 12.32 -6.33 -2.13
C ASN A 325 11.97 -6.73 -3.57
N GLU A 326 11.33 -5.87 -4.34
CA GLU A 326 10.99 -6.14 -5.75
C GLU A 326 12.19 -6.58 -6.60
N PRO A 327 13.43 -6.05 -6.42
CA PRO A 327 14.56 -6.52 -7.18
C PRO A 327 14.86 -8.01 -6.98
N ILE A 328 14.66 -8.55 -5.77
CA ILE A 328 14.86 -9.99 -5.54
C ILE A 328 13.60 -10.79 -5.87
N LEU A 329 12.40 -10.26 -5.64
CA LEU A 329 11.14 -10.93 -5.97
C LEU A 329 11.04 -11.29 -7.45
N PHE A 330 11.48 -10.37 -8.31
CA PHE A 330 11.41 -10.53 -9.76
C PHE A 330 12.74 -10.93 -10.38
N GLY A 331 13.86 -10.57 -9.77
CA GLY A 331 15.22 -10.90 -10.24
C GLY A 331 15.52 -12.40 -10.12
N ALA A 332 15.11 -13.01 -9.03
CA ALA A 332 15.23 -14.45 -8.76
C ALA A 332 13.86 -15.07 -8.53
N PRO A 333 12.94 -14.97 -9.46
CA PRO A 333 11.50 -15.05 -9.28
C PRO A 333 11.10 -15.80 -7.99
N LEU A 334 10.99 -15.06 -6.87
CA LEU A 334 10.51 -15.62 -5.61
C LEU A 334 8.99 -15.76 -5.63
N VAL A 335 8.30 -14.82 -6.29
CA VAL A 335 6.85 -14.87 -6.52
C VAL A 335 6.53 -15.73 -7.73
N LEU A 336 5.38 -16.40 -7.70
CA LEU A 336 4.93 -17.37 -8.70
C LEU A 336 5.87 -18.56 -8.93
N ASN A 337 6.89 -18.74 -8.08
CA ASN A 337 7.82 -19.87 -8.14
C ASN A 337 7.43 -20.90 -7.08
N PRO A 338 7.00 -22.11 -7.50
CA PRO A 338 6.56 -23.16 -6.58
C PRO A 338 7.59 -23.53 -5.51
N ILE A 339 8.88 -23.37 -5.78
CA ILE A 339 9.95 -23.68 -4.82
C ILE A 339 9.83 -22.76 -3.60
N PHE A 340 9.53 -21.48 -3.80
CA PHE A 340 9.48 -20.50 -2.72
C PHE A 340 8.08 -20.31 -2.11
N PHE A 341 7.05 -21.03 -2.56
CA PHE A 341 5.70 -20.92 -2.03
C PHE A 341 5.63 -21.09 -0.51
N ILE A 342 6.25 -22.16 -0.02
CA ILE A 342 6.23 -22.48 1.41
C ILE A 342 6.97 -21.43 2.23
N PRO A 343 8.26 -21.12 1.99
CA PRO A 343 8.98 -20.18 2.83
C PRO A 343 8.42 -18.76 2.73
N PHE A 344 7.94 -18.34 1.57
CA PHE A 344 7.39 -17.00 1.36
C PHE A 344 6.13 -16.73 2.18
N ILE A 345 5.30 -17.75 2.44
CA ILE A 345 4.10 -17.63 3.26
C ILE A 345 4.39 -17.97 4.73
N LEU A 346 5.23 -18.98 4.95
CA LEU A 346 5.47 -19.49 6.30
C LEU A 346 6.34 -18.55 7.13
N ALA A 347 7.37 -17.93 6.57
CA ALA A 347 8.27 -17.04 7.31
C ALA A 347 7.53 -15.87 7.98
N PRO A 348 6.68 -15.09 7.29
CA PRO A 348 5.86 -14.05 7.93
C PRO A 348 4.98 -14.57 9.08
N ILE A 349 4.36 -15.74 8.90
CA ILE A 349 3.48 -16.34 9.91
C ILE A 349 4.27 -16.77 11.14
N VAL A 350 5.40 -17.44 10.95
CA VAL A 350 6.27 -17.86 12.05
C VAL A 350 6.83 -16.65 12.79
N ASN A 351 7.25 -15.61 12.07
CA ASN A 351 7.76 -14.39 12.66
C ASN A 351 6.72 -13.72 13.58
N VAL A 352 5.48 -13.59 13.13
CA VAL A 352 4.45 -12.97 13.97
C VAL A 352 4.04 -13.86 15.14
N TRP A 353 4.12 -15.18 15.02
CA TRP A 353 3.88 -16.09 16.15
C TRP A 353 4.97 -15.98 17.21
N ILE A 354 6.22 -15.89 16.79
CA ILE A 354 7.35 -15.67 17.71
C ILE A 354 7.20 -14.29 18.39
N PHE A 355 6.87 -13.26 17.61
CA PHE A 355 6.62 -11.92 18.16
C PHE A 355 5.51 -11.96 19.21
N LYS A 356 4.37 -12.58 18.91
CA LYS A 356 3.26 -12.74 19.87
C LYS A 356 3.68 -13.51 21.12
N PHE A 357 4.49 -14.55 20.98
CA PHE A 357 5.04 -15.29 22.12
C PHE A 357 5.91 -14.38 23.01
N PHE A 358 6.73 -13.52 22.44
CA PHE A 358 7.55 -12.54 23.19
C PHE A 358 6.68 -11.54 23.95
N ILE A 359 5.57 -11.12 23.38
CA ILE A 359 4.61 -10.22 24.03
C ILE A 359 3.88 -10.97 25.15
N ASP A 360 3.13 -12.03 24.82
CA ASP A 360 2.19 -12.69 25.72
C ASP A 360 2.89 -13.45 26.87
N THR A 361 4.09 -14.00 26.61
CA THR A 361 4.76 -14.92 27.56
C THR A 361 5.98 -14.30 28.21
N LEU A 362 6.79 -13.54 27.46
CA LEU A 362 8.02 -12.94 27.98
C LEU A 362 7.81 -11.51 28.49
N GLY A 363 6.62 -10.93 28.31
CA GLY A 363 6.27 -9.60 28.80
C GLY A 363 6.94 -8.46 28.04
N MET A 364 7.35 -8.69 26.78
CA MET A 364 7.83 -7.63 25.90
C MET A 364 6.66 -6.72 25.50
N ASN A 365 6.79 -5.40 25.53
CA ASN A 365 5.78 -4.51 25.01
C ASN A 365 5.76 -4.54 23.49
N SER A 366 4.58 -4.49 22.90
CA SER A 366 4.35 -4.39 21.47
C SER A 366 4.61 -2.97 20.95
N PHE A 367 4.37 -2.76 19.64
CA PHE A 367 4.59 -1.48 18.99
C PHE A 367 3.67 -0.38 19.52
N THR A 368 4.26 0.76 19.87
CA THR A 368 3.59 1.97 20.36
C THR A 368 3.76 3.15 19.41
N ALA A 369 4.74 3.10 18.51
CA ALA A 369 5.05 4.16 17.55
C ALA A 369 4.92 3.65 16.11
N ASN A 370 4.45 4.53 15.21
CA ASN A 370 4.41 4.26 13.78
C ASN A 370 5.64 4.88 13.12
N LEU A 371 6.50 4.05 12.56
CA LEU A 371 7.72 4.45 11.87
C LEU A 371 7.53 4.38 10.34
N PRO A 372 8.36 5.11 9.56
CA PRO A 372 8.38 4.95 8.11
C PRO A 372 8.65 3.49 7.73
N TRP A 373 7.89 2.96 6.77
CA TRP A 373 8.05 1.59 6.29
C TRP A 373 9.45 1.30 5.69
N THR A 374 10.17 2.35 5.27
CA THR A 374 11.54 2.27 4.79
C THR A 374 12.59 2.16 5.91
N THR A 375 12.18 2.21 7.18
CA THR A 375 13.10 1.96 8.29
C THR A 375 13.60 0.51 8.21
N PRO A 376 14.92 0.23 8.32
CA PRO A 376 15.42 -1.13 8.37
C PRO A 376 14.70 -1.95 9.45
N ALA A 377 14.15 -3.11 9.08
CA ALA A 377 13.20 -3.82 9.94
C ALA A 377 13.73 -4.15 11.36
N PRO A 378 14.97 -4.61 11.56
CA PRO A 378 15.51 -4.81 12.93
C PRO A 378 15.54 -3.52 13.74
N LEU A 379 15.89 -2.38 13.12
CA LEU A 379 15.88 -1.08 13.78
C LEU A 379 14.45 -0.60 14.07
N GLY A 380 13.54 -0.80 13.12
CA GLY A 380 12.12 -0.47 13.27
C GLY A 380 11.47 -1.25 14.41
N LEU A 381 11.80 -2.54 14.55
CA LEU A 381 11.37 -3.37 15.68
C LEU A 381 11.86 -2.78 17.01
N ILE A 382 13.16 -2.51 17.13
CA ILE A 382 13.77 -2.01 18.37
C ILE A 382 13.19 -0.65 18.78
N LEU A 383 13.14 0.29 17.84
CA LEU A 383 12.64 1.65 18.10
C LEU A 383 11.13 1.65 18.37
N GLY A 384 10.35 0.93 17.57
CA GLY A 384 8.88 0.91 17.65
C GLY A 384 8.34 0.23 18.92
N THR A 385 9.16 -0.60 19.57
CA THR A 385 8.87 -1.26 20.84
C THR A 385 9.61 -0.63 22.04
N ASN A 386 10.02 0.64 21.93
CA ASN A 386 10.66 1.42 22.99
C ASN A 386 12.02 0.87 23.49
N PHE A 387 12.83 0.35 22.60
CA PHE A 387 14.23 -0.01 22.85
C PHE A 387 14.44 -1.09 23.94
N GLN A 388 13.50 -2.01 24.08
CA GLN A 388 13.55 -3.09 25.08
C GLN A 388 14.65 -4.11 24.73
N VAL A 389 15.30 -4.67 25.74
CA VAL A 389 16.33 -5.72 25.56
C VAL A 389 15.78 -6.93 24.79
N LEU A 390 14.55 -7.35 25.08
CA LEU A 390 13.89 -8.45 24.38
C LEU A 390 13.70 -8.17 22.87
N ALA A 391 13.57 -6.90 22.46
CA ALA A 391 13.46 -6.55 21.04
C ALA A 391 14.77 -6.82 20.27
N PHE A 392 15.94 -6.62 20.88
CA PHE A 392 17.23 -6.98 20.27
C PHE A 392 17.38 -8.49 20.11
N ILE A 393 16.98 -9.25 21.14
CA ILE A 393 17.00 -10.73 21.11
C ILE A 393 16.04 -11.22 20.02
N LEU A 394 14.83 -10.67 19.97
CA LEU A 394 13.83 -11.02 18.96
C LEU A 394 14.32 -10.70 17.55
N ALA A 395 14.89 -9.51 17.32
CA ALA A 395 15.42 -9.12 16.01
C ALA A 395 16.47 -10.12 15.50
N ALA A 396 17.40 -10.52 16.37
CA ALA A 396 18.41 -11.53 16.03
C ALA A 396 17.78 -12.91 15.78
N LEU A 397 16.82 -13.32 16.61
CA LEU A 397 16.11 -14.59 16.47
C LEU A 397 15.34 -14.68 15.15
N LEU A 398 14.60 -13.64 14.78
CA LEU A 398 13.84 -13.62 13.52
C LEU A 398 14.74 -13.74 12.29
N VAL A 399 15.89 -13.07 12.28
CA VAL A 399 16.89 -13.24 11.22
C VAL A 399 17.34 -14.69 11.09
N VAL A 400 17.63 -15.36 12.22
CA VAL A 400 18.02 -16.77 12.22
C VAL A 400 16.88 -17.67 11.73
N VAL A 401 15.67 -17.43 12.19
CA VAL A 401 14.47 -18.20 11.79
C VAL A 401 14.21 -18.06 10.30
N ASP A 402 14.32 -16.85 9.75
CA ASP A 402 14.14 -16.62 8.32
C ASP A 402 15.21 -17.34 7.50
N VAL A 403 16.48 -17.32 7.94
CA VAL A 403 17.55 -18.10 7.28
C VAL A 403 17.22 -19.60 7.28
N ILE A 404 16.81 -20.15 8.42
CA ILE A 404 16.46 -21.58 8.51
C ILE A 404 15.27 -21.91 7.60
N THR A 405 14.26 -21.04 7.58
CA THR A 405 13.04 -21.24 6.78
C THR A 405 13.33 -21.20 5.27
N TYR A 406 14.18 -20.28 4.81
CA TYR A 406 14.49 -20.12 3.38
C TYR A 406 15.58 -21.07 2.89
N TYR A 407 16.51 -21.53 3.74
CA TYR A 407 17.71 -22.24 3.34
C TYR A 407 17.48 -23.50 2.49
N PRO A 408 16.59 -24.45 2.87
CA PRO A 408 16.39 -25.67 2.07
C PRO A 408 15.85 -25.37 0.67
N PHE A 409 14.98 -24.40 0.54
CA PHE A 409 14.36 -23.99 -0.73
C PHE A 409 15.36 -23.22 -1.61
N LEU A 410 16.18 -22.39 -0.99
CA LEU A 410 17.27 -21.68 -1.67
C LEU A 410 18.26 -22.66 -2.31
N LYS A 411 18.62 -23.73 -1.59
CA LYS A 411 19.53 -24.76 -2.08
C LYS A 411 18.97 -25.47 -3.30
N ILE A 412 17.70 -25.88 -3.26
CA ILE A 412 17.01 -26.50 -4.39
C ILE A 412 17.00 -25.54 -5.60
N TYR A 413 16.71 -24.28 -5.37
CA TYR A 413 16.69 -23.26 -6.42
C TYR A 413 18.08 -23.02 -7.01
N ASP A 414 19.14 -22.96 -6.18
CA ASP A 414 20.52 -22.77 -6.66
C ASP A 414 20.99 -23.97 -7.51
N GLU A 415 20.66 -25.20 -7.12
CA GLU A 415 20.96 -26.41 -7.90
C GLU A 415 20.26 -26.37 -9.27
N GLN A 416 19.01 -25.90 -9.35
CA GLN A 416 18.30 -25.72 -10.61
C GLN A 416 19.00 -24.69 -11.51
N ILE A 417 19.37 -23.53 -10.95
CA ILE A 417 20.04 -22.47 -11.73
C ILE A 417 21.43 -22.91 -12.18
N LEU A 418 22.18 -23.66 -11.37
CA LEU A 418 23.48 -24.23 -11.77
C LEU A 418 23.34 -25.21 -12.93
N ALA A 419 22.28 -26.02 -12.94
CA ALA A 419 22.00 -26.91 -14.06
C ALA A 419 21.66 -26.14 -15.35
N GLU A 420 20.91 -25.04 -15.24
CA GLU A 420 20.63 -24.14 -16.36
C GLU A 420 21.91 -23.43 -16.86
N GLU A 421 22.79 -22.96 -15.96
CA GLU A 421 24.09 -22.37 -16.30
C GLU A 421 25.02 -23.36 -17.00
N ALA A 422 25.04 -24.63 -16.55
CA ALA A 422 25.87 -25.70 -17.13
C ALA A 422 25.40 -26.17 -18.51
N ALA A 423 24.07 -26.13 -18.73
CA ALA A 423 23.48 -26.50 -20.01
C ALA A 423 23.66 -25.44 -21.11
N GLY A 424 24.24 -24.27 -20.79
CA GLY A 424 24.42 -23.14 -21.72
C GLY A 424 23.11 -22.52 -22.21
N THR A 425 22.00 -22.88 -21.60
CA THR A 425 20.68 -22.36 -21.92
C THR A 425 20.55 -20.96 -21.33
N ASN A 426 20.58 -19.94 -22.17
CA ASN A 426 20.17 -18.62 -21.79
C ASN A 426 18.73 -18.69 -21.27
N SER A 427 18.45 -18.01 -20.17
CA SER A 427 17.14 -18.02 -19.46
C SER A 427 15.92 -17.71 -20.33
N SER A 428 16.11 -17.15 -21.53
CA SER A 428 15.07 -16.92 -22.54
C SER A 428 14.55 -18.20 -23.19
N ASP A 429 15.39 -19.21 -23.39
CA ASP A 429 15.00 -20.43 -24.11
C ASP A 429 14.33 -21.45 -23.17
N ALA A 430 14.79 -21.56 -21.93
CA ALA A 430 14.12 -22.37 -20.91
C ALA A 430 12.75 -21.80 -20.48
N LEU A 431 12.60 -20.46 -20.54
CA LEU A 431 11.30 -19.81 -20.31
C LEU A 431 10.35 -20.04 -21.49
N LYS A 432 10.86 -20.02 -22.73
CA LYS A 432 10.11 -20.37 -23.95
C LYS A 432 9.61 -21.81 -23.92
N GLU A 433 10.43 -22.75 -23.49
CA GLU A 433 10.08 -24.16 -23.42
C GLU A 433 9.06 -24.45 -22.30
N LYS A 434 9.17 -23.80 -21.14
CA LYS A 434 8.18 -23.90 -20.05
C LYS A 434 6.87 -23.18 -20.35
N VAL A 435 6.90 -22.07 -21.07
CA VAL A 435 5.70 -21.36 -21.55
C VAL A 435 5.02 -22.16 -22.66
N ALA A 436 5.79 -22.77 -23.58
CA ALA A 436 5.26 -23.65 -24.63
C ALA A 436 4.65 -24.93 -24.08
N ALA A 437 5.16 -25.45 -22.96
CA ALA A 437 4.61 -26.64 -22.31
C ALA A 437 3.30 -26.40 -21.53
N ASN A 438 2.97 -25.17 -21.20
CA ASN A 438 1.81 -24.81 -20.38
C ASN A 438 0.76 -23.92 -21.08
N PHE A 439 1.03 -23.44 -22.30
CA PHE A 439 0.10 -22.66 -23.11
C PHE A 439 0.04 -23.23 -24.53
N ASP A 440 -1.17 -23.22 -25.10
CA ASP A 440 -1.46 -23.67 -26.45
C ASP A 440 -0.50 -23.02 -27.47
N THR A 441 0.36 -23.80 -28.11
CA THR A 441 1.47 -23.41 -28.98
C THR A 441 1.11 -22.39 -30.07
N LYS A 442 -0.13 -22.39 -30.55
CA LYS A 442 -0.61 -21.44 -31.58
C LYS A 442 -0.76 -19.98 -31.10
N LYS A 443 -0.90 -19.74 -29.81
CA LYS A 443 -0.95 -18.37 -29.25
C LYS A 443 0.43 -17.82 -28.90
N ALA A 444 1.38 -18.69 -28.54
CA ALA A 444 2.75 -18.29 -28.21
C ALA A 444 3.53 -17.86 -29.48
N ASP A 445 3.37 -18.59 -30.59
CA ASP A 445 4.03 -18.27 -31.86
C ASP A 445 3.48 -16.99 -32.49
N ALA A 446 2.18 -16.73 -32.39
CA ALA A 446 1.57 -15.48 -32.90
C ALA A 446 2.03 -14.22 -32.15
N ILE A 447 2.44 -14.37 -30.86
CA ILE A 447 2.99 -13.26 -30.06
C ILE A 447 4.47 -13.04 -30.38
N LEU A 448 5.21 -14.11 -30.70
CA LEU A 448 6.65 -14.06 -31.00
C LEU A 448 6.91 -13.59 -32.45
N GLU A 449 6.09 -14.00 -33.42
CA GLU A 449 6.21 -13.53 -34.82
C GLU A 449 5.81 -12.04 -35.00
N LYS A 450 4.88 -11.55 -34.18
CA LYS A 450 4.56 -10.09 -34.19
C LYS A 450 5.68 -9.21 -33.62
N SER A 451 6.63 -9.80 -32.88
CA SER A 451 7.76 -9.05 -32.30
C SER A 451 9.00 -8.99 -33.21
N ALA A 452 9.05 -9.77 -34.29
CA ALA A 452 10.27 -9.95 -35.08
C ALA A 452 10.30 -9.28 -36.47
N ALA A 453 9.24 -8.65 -36.89
CA ALA A 453 9.18 -8.06 -38.22
C ALA A 453 8.38 -6.76 -38.29
N LYS A 454 9.04 -5.66 -37.97
CA LYS A 454 8.71 -4.34 -38.54
C LYS A 454 9.92 -3.41 -38.40
N GLU A 455 10.37 -2.84 -39.53
CA GLU A 455 11.27 -1.70 -39.55
C GLU A 455 10.60 -0.54 -38.79
N THR A 456 11.22 -0.15 -37.69
CA THR A 456 10.73 0.88 -36.77
C THR A 456 11.03 2.27 -37.34
N LYS A 457 10.00 3.11 -37.49
CA LYS A 457 10.18 4.55 -37.71
C LYS A 457 10.94 5.20 -36.56
N GLU A 458 11.87 6.08 -36.85
CA GLU A 458 12.57 6.86 -35.82
C GLU A 458 11.60 7.80 -35.10
N ILE A 459 11.70 7.89 -33.78
CA ILE A 459 11.03 8.93 -32.98
C ILE A 459 11.74 10.24 -33.31
N THR A 460 11.05 11.16 -33.94
CA THR A 460 11.61 12.47 -34.35
C THR A 460 11.31 13.57 -33.33
N ASP A 461 10.25 13.42 -32.53
CA ASP A 461 9.81 14.41 -31.55
C ASP A 461 10.17 14.01 -30.14
N GLN A 462 10.42 15.02 -29.28
CA GLN A 462 10.68 14.81 -27.82
C GLN A 462 9.52 14.06 -27.18
N THR A 463 9.78 12.86 -26.68
CA THR A 463 8.77 11.99 -26.07
C THR A 463 9.02 11.84 -24.58
N ASN A 464 8.09 12.32 -23.75
CA ASN A 464 8.11 12.14 -22.31
C ASN A 464 7.31 10.89 -21.92
N VAL A 465 7.94 9.98 -21.19
CA VAL A 465 7.38 8.69 -20.77
C VAL A 465 7.23 8.67 -19.26
N LEU A 466 6.03 8.38 -18.76
CA LEU A 466 5.77 8.19 -17.34
C LEU A 466 5.65 6.70 -17.03
N VAL A 467 6.55 6.18 -16.22
CA VAL A 467 6.46 4.79 -15.73
C VAL A 467 5.82 4.79 -14.35
N LEU A 468 4.70 4.08 -14.20
CA LEU A 468 3.94 4.01 -12.95
C LEU A 468 4.07 2.63 -12.28
N CYS A 469 4.32 2.63 -10.96
CA CYS A 469 4.23 1.43 -10.13
C CYS A 469 3.45 1.72 -8.84
N ALA A 470 3.28 0.72 -7.96
CA ALA A 470 2.49 0.87 -6.74
C ALA A 470 3.11 1.87 -5.73
N GLY A 471 4.43 1.85 -5.55
CA GLY A 471 5.12 2.64 -4.53
C GLY A 471 6.26 3.54 -5.05
N GLY A 472 6.40 3.72 -6.37
CA GLY A 472 7.46 4.58 -6.97
C GLY A 472 8.86 3.95 -7.08
N GLY A 473 9.15 2.83 -6.39
CA GLY A 473 10.49 2.23 -6.38
C GLY A 473 10.87 1.50 -7.67
N THR A 474 10.03 0.62 -8.15
CA THR A 474 10.27 -0.17 -9.38
C THR A 474 10.14 0.63 -10.66
N SER A 475 9.29 1.64 -10.71
CA SER A 475 9.17 2.54 -11.87
C SER A 475 10.50 3.24 -12.19
N GLY A 476 11.30 3.55 -11.17
CA GLY A 476 12.63 4.13 -11.32
C GLY A 476 13.59 3.26 -12.11
N LEU A 477 13.51 1.93 -12.01
CA LEU A 477 14.40 1.02 -12.74
C LEU A 477 14.20 1.13 -14.26
N LEU A 478 12.95 1.10 -14.72
CA LEU A 478 12.66 1.22 -16.15
C LEU A 478 12.88 2.65 -16.66
N ALA A 479 12.49 3.67 -15.89
CA ALA A 479 12.75 5.06 -16.24
C ALA A 479 14.25 5.34 -16.40
N ASN A 480 15.09 4.85 -15.50
CA ASN A 480 16.55 4.96 -15.58
C ASN A 480 17.13 4.19 -16.77
N ALA A 481 16.61 3.00 -17.07
CA ALA A 481 17.03 2.21 -18.23
C ALA A 481 16.71 2.96 -19.54
N LEU A 482 15.50 3.52 -19.67
CA LEU A 482 15.08 4.33 -20.81
C LEU A 482 15.94 5.59 -20.96
N ASN A 483 16.18 6.34 -19.88
CA ASN A 483 17.01 7.55 -19.93
C ASN A 483 18.46 7.26 -20.30
N LYS A 484 19.03 6.16 -19.79
CA LYS A 484 20.37 5.72 -20.13
C LYS A 484 20.45 5.34 -21.62
N ALA A 485 19.52 4.54 -22.10
CA ALA A 485 19.46 4.13 -23.50
C ALA A 485 19.18 5.32 -24.44
N ALA A 486 18.27 6.23 -24.08
CA ALA A 486 18.01 7.43 -24.85
C ALA A 486 19.29 8.28 -25.05
N LYS A 487 20.10 8.40 -23.98
CA LYS A 487 21.40 9.10 -24.05
C LYS A 487 22.44 8.34 -24.88
N GLU A 488 22.48 7.01 -24.79
CA GLU A 488 23.43 6.15 -25.50
C GLU A 488 23.16 6.08 -27.00
N TYR A 489 21.88 6.00 -27.37
CA TYR A 489 21.44 5.86 -28.77
C TYR A 489 20.95 7.17 -29.42
N GLY A 490 21.05 8.30 -28.70
CA GLY A 490 20.63 9.61 -29.20
C GLY A 490 19.12 9.75 -29.46
N ALA A 491 18.29 8.94 -28.78
CA ALA A 491 16.84 8.98 -28.96
C ALA A 491 16.21 10.15 -28.15
N PRO A 492 15.25 10.90 -28.70
CA PRO A 492 14.58 12.02 -28.03
C PRO A 492 13.52 11.53 -27.03
N VAL A 493 13.92 10.68 -26.08
CA VAL A 493 13.06 10.10 -25.06
C VAL A 493 13.53 10.53 -23.67
N THR A 494 12.59 11.01 -22.84
CA THR A 494 12.82 11.30 -21.42
C THR A 494 11.80 10.54 -20.59
N ALA A 495 12.27 9.74 -19.64
CA ALA A 495 11.41 8.93 -18.79
C ALA A 495 11.46 9.38 -17.33
N ALA A 496 10.30 9.44 -16.70
CA ALA A 496 10.16 9.69 -15.26
C ALA A 496 9.44 8.54 -14.55
N ALA A 497 9.74 8.37 -13.28
CA ALA A 497 9.11 7.39 -12.42
C ALA A 497 8.00 8.05 -11.59
N GLY A 498 6.89 7.35 -11.37
CA GLY A 498 5.79 7.81 -10.53
C GLY A 498 5.09 6.68 -9.80
N SER A 499 4.32 7.06 -8.78
CA SER A 499 3.40 6.16 -8.08
C SER A 499 2.01 6.23 -8.68
N TYR A 500 1.39 5.08 -8.89
CA TYR A 500 -0.02 5.03 -9.27
C TYR A 500 -0.87 5.59 -8.11
N GLY A 501 -1.68 6.61 -8.41
CA GLY A 501 -2.44 7.38 -7.42
C GLY A 501 -1.94 8.82 -7.23
N ALA A 502 -0.63 9.08 -7.38
CA ALA A 502 -0.04 10.43 -7.32
C ALA A 502 0.31 11.01 -8.70
N HIS A 503 -0.09 10.35 -9.79
CA HIS A 503 0.32 10.69 -11.16
C HIS A 503 -0.51 11.79 -11.83
N ARG A 504 -1.69 12.10 -11.31
CA ARG A 504 -2.70 12.93 -12.02
C ARG A 504 -2.26 14.33 -12.33
N GLU A 505 -1.58 14.99 -11.40
CA GLU A 505 -1.13 16.37 -11.57
C GLU A 505 -0.01 16.49 -12.61
N ILE A 506 0.77 15.42 -12.80
CA ILE A 506 1.89 15.39 -13.73
C ILE A 506 1.53 14.75 -15.08
N LEU A 507 0.43 14.00 -15.15
CA LEU A 507 0.02 13.23 -16.32
C LEU A 507 -0.02 14.05 -17.63
N PRO A 508 -0.52 15.31 -17.67
CA PRO A 508 -0.57 16.09 -18.89
C PRO A 508 0.81 16.43 -19.50
N GLN A 509 1.91 16.19 -18.79
CA GLN A 509 3.27 16.47 -19.25
C GLN A 509 3.88 15.33 -20.07
N TYR A 510 3.17 14.20 -20.22
CA TYR A 510 3.68 12.97 -20.82
C TYR A 510 2.86 12.55 -22.04
N GLN A 511 3.51 11.93 -23.02
CA GLN A 511 2.91 11.39 -24.21
C GLN A 511 2.63 9.89 -24.13
N LEU A 512 3.36 9.18 -23.23
CA LEU A 512 3.18 7.75 -22.99
C LEU A 512 3.21 7.45 -21.49
N VAL A 513 2.27 6.62 -21.05
CA VAL A 513 2.28 6.03 -19.72
C VAL A 513 2.53 4.53 -19.81
N ILE A 514 3.47 4.02 -19.02
CA ILE A 514 3.77 2.59 -18.93
C ILE A 514 3.41 2.11 -17.52
N LEU A 515 2.50 1.16 -17.43
CA LEU A 515 2.13 0.52 -16.16
C LEU A 515 3.07 -0.65 -15.87
N ALA A 516 3.77 -0.58 -14.74
CA ALA A 516 4.52 -1.70 -14.21
C ALA A 516 3.58 -2.86 -13.80
N PRO A 517 4.07 -4.10 -13.70
CA PRO A 517 3.24 -5.27 -13.43
C PRO A 517 2.35 -5.17 -12.20
N GLN A 518 2.82 -4.50 -11.14
CA GLN A 518 2.07 -4.34 -9.89
C GLN A 518 0.78 -3.51 -10.04
N VAL A 519 0.73 -2.64 -11.06
CA VAL A 519 -0.42 -1.76 -11.34
C VAL A 519 -1.06 -2.04 -12.69
N ALA A 520 -0.61 -3.07 -13.41
CA ALA A 520 -1.17 -3.47 -14.69
C ALA A 520 -2.66 -3.82 -14.62
N SER A 521 -3.15 -4.26 -13.46
CA SER A 521 -4.58 -4.49 -13.19
C SER A 521 -5.42 -3.22 -13.30
N ASN A 522 -4.83 -2.02 -13.17
CA ASN A 522 -5.52 -0.75 -13.29
C ASN A 522 -5.53 -0.18 -14.73
N TYR A 523 -5.20 -1.00 -15.73
CA TYR A 523 -5.09 -0.56 -17.12
C TYR A 523 -6.37 0.10 -17.63
N GLU A 524 -7.55 -0.49 -17.38
CA GLU A 524 -8.82 0.06 -17.84
C GLU A 524 -9.16 1.40 -17.18
N ASP A 525 -8.86 1.55 -15.88
CA ASP A 525 -9.04 2.81 -15.16
C ASP A 525 -8.11 3.89 -15.70
N MET A 526 -6.84 3.53 -15.93
CA MET A 526 -5.84 4.44 -16.46
C MET A 526 -6.16 4.86 -17.90
N LYS A 527 -6.70 3.94 -18.70
CA LYS A 527 -7.11 4.20 -20.07
C LYS A 527 -8.16 5.31 -20.16
N VAL A 528 -9.13 5.32 -19.24
CA VAL A 528 -10.13 6.40 -19.18
C VAL A 528 -9.48 7.77 -18.92
N GLU A 529 -8.39 7.82 -18.13
CA GLU A 529 -7.67 9.06 -17.84
C GLU A 529 -6.78 9.48 -19.01
N THR A 530 -6.07 8.53 -19.62
CA THR A 530 -5.16 8.80 -20.75
C THR A 530 -5.90 9.12 -22.04
N ASP A 531 -7.03 8.46 -22.34
CA ASP A 531 -7.86 8.75 -23.52
C ASP A 531 -8.43 10.19 -23.51
N LYS A 532 -8.71 10.74 -22.31
CA LYS A 532 -9.16 12.14 -22.17
C LYS A 532 -8.09 13.18 -22.51
N LEU A 533 -6.82 12.80 -22.41
CA LEU A 533 -5.67 13.67 -22.60
C LEU A 533 -4.88 13.33 -23.87
N ASP A 534 -5.38 12.39 -24.68
CA ASP A 534 -4.71 11.86 -25.89
C ASP A 534 -3.30 11.31 -25.59
N ILE A 535 -3.15 10.65 -24.43
CA ILE A 535 -1.89 10.05 -23.99
C ILE A 535 -1.92 8.56 -24.29
N LYS A 536 -0.85 8.03 -24.88
CA LYS A 536 -0.71 6.59 -25.13
C LYS A 536 -0.53 5.83 -23.82
N LEU A 537 -1.11 4.63 -23.73
CA LEU A 537 -1.04 3.78 -22.55
C LEU A 537 -0.54 2.38 -22.90
N ALA A 538 0.48 1.93 -22.20
CA ALA A 538 0.99 0.58 -22.28
C ALA A 538 0.99 -0.08 -20.90
N LYS A 539 0.82 -1.40 -20.86
CA LYS A 539 1.04 -2.23 -19.66
C LYS A 539 2.13 -3.24 -19.93
N THR A 540 2.84 -3.62 -18.89
CA THR A 540 3.90 -4.62 -18.96
C THR A 540 3.60 -5.81 -18.06
N GLU A 541 4.00 -7.01 -18.47
CA GLU A 541 3.98 -8.22 -17.65
C GLU A 541 5.32 -8.41 -16.94
N GLY A 542 5.34 -9.22 -15.85
CA GLY A 542 6.51 -9.32 -14.98
C GLY A 542 7.81 -9.66 -15.70
N ALA A 543 7.81 -10.68 -16.55
CA ALA A 543 8.99 -11.10 -17.33
C ALA A 543 9.42 -10.04 -18.37
N GLN A 544 8.45 -9.43 -19.06
CA GLN A 544 8.70 -8.36 -20.03
C GLN A 544 9.29 -7.12 -19.35
N TYR A 545 8.73 -6.72 -18.20
CA TYR A 545 9.22 -5.57 -17.44
C TYR A 545 10.69 -5.72 -17.04
N ILE A 546 11.05 -6.90 -16.52
CA ILE A 546 12.43 -7.21 -16.13
C ILE A 546 13.37 -7.15 -17.35
N LYS A 547 12.95 -7.66 -18.50
CA LYS A 547 13.73 -7.58 -19.73
C LYS A 547 13.98 -6.13 -20.11
N LEU A 548 12.95 -5.30 -20.12
CA LEU A 548 13.05 -3.89 -20.47
C LEU A 548 13.95 -3.09 -19.52
N THR A 549 13.99 -3.44 -18.22
CA THR A 549 14.91 -2.77 -17.27
C THR A 549 16.39 -3.11 -17.50
N ARG A 550 16.70 -4.18 -18.25
CA ARG A 550 18.07 -4.67 -18.50
C ARG A 550 18.53 -4.47 -19.94
N ASP A 551 17.60 -4.36 -20.85
CA ASP A 551 17.81 -4.17 -22.30
C ASP A 551 17.35 -2.77 -22.69
N GLY A 552 18.28 -1.83 -22.67
CA GLY A 552 17.98 -0.42 -22.94
C GLY A 552 17.48 -0.18 -24.36
N GLN A 553 18.04 -0.90 -25.36
CA GLN A 553 17.57 -0.79 -26.74
C GLN A 553 16.17 -1.38 -26.88
N GLY A 554 15.93 -2.57 -26.31
CA GLY A 554 14.61 -3.18 -26.29
C GLY A 554 13.58 -2.32 -25.54
N ALA A 555 13.97 -1.54 -24.54
CA ALA A 555 13.10 -0.59 -23.86
C ALA A 555 12.72 0.59 -24.79
N LEU A 556 13.66 1.14 -25.54
CA LEU A 556 13.39 2.18 -26.55
C LEU A 556 12.50 1.65 -27.68
N ASP A 557 12.75 0.44 -28.16
CA ASP A 557 11.93 -0.18 -29.21
C ASP A 557 10.50 -0.45 -28.71
N PHE A 558 10.34 -0.81 -27.43
CA PHE A 558 9.03 -0.94 -26.80
C PHE A 558 8.28 0.41 -26.79
N VAL A 559 8.97 1.51 -26.43
CA VAL A 559 8.38 2.86 -26.47
C VAL A 559 7.99 3.24 -27.90
N LYS A 560 8.86 3.04 -28.89
CA LYS A 560 8.61 3.32 -30.32
C LYS A 560 7.35 2.60 -30.81
N ALA A 561 7.21 1.32 -30.51
CA ALA A 561 6.07 0.50 -30.91
C ALA A 561 4.71 1.03 -30.41
N GLN A 562 4.67 1.83 -29.33
CA GLN A 562 3.43 2.43 -28.84
C GLN A 562 2.95 3.61 -29.70
N PHE A 563 3.82 4.21 -30.50
CA PHE A 563 3.49 5.33 -31.37
C PHE A 563 3.25 4.92 -32.84
N GLU A 564 3.48 3.64 -33.14
CA GLU A 564 3.25 3.09 -34.49
C GLU A 564 1.80 2.59 -34.72
N ASN A 565 0.97 2.57 -33.68
CA ASN A 565 -0.43 2.10 -33.73
C ASN A 565 -1.43 3.25 -33.64
#